data_8847f7769acb6b60120a0071eada3d25
#
_entry.id   8847f7769acb6b60120a0071eada3d25
#
_cell.length_a   1.000
_cell.length_b   1.000
_cell.length_c   1.000
_cell.angle_alpha   90.00
_cell.angle_beta   90.00
_cell.angle_gamma   90.00
#
_symmetry.space_group_name_H-M   'P 1'
#
loop_
_entity.id
_entity.type
_entity.pdbx_description
1 polymer ?
#
loop_
_entity_poly.entity_id
_entity_poly.type
_entity_poly.pdbx_seq_one_letter_code
_entity_poly.pdbx_strand_id
1 'polypeptide(L)'
;MSFIQALLLGVVQGITEFLPVSSSGHLAIIENLFKIETDTGLLFNTIIHLGTLAAIFIAFRQDVKKLLLEGCKSLYDIYGNVQTYFHNKHHQDAKRYKKIISNNYRKLFLLLFISTIPTAFLGFLLQDFVEQAGKNLLAPAMG
;
A
#
# COMPACT_ATOMS: atom_id res chain seq x y z
N MET A 1 -13.39 -23.57 8.46
CA MET A 1 -13.22 -22.43 9.41
C MET A 1 -14.56 -22.03 10.00
N SER A 2 -14.67 -21.85 11.33
CA SER A 2 -15.89 -21.40 12.01
C SER A 2 -16.02 -19.87 11.97
N PHE A 3 -17.24 -19.34 12.21
CA PHE A 3 -17.48 -17.89 12.30
C PHE A 3 -16.63 -17.23 13.42
N ILE A 4 -16.48 -17.92 14.56
CA ILE A 4 -15.66 -17.40 15.69
C ILE A 4 -14.19 -17.32 15.31
N GLN A 5 -13.67 -18.33 14.61
CA GLN A 5 -12.30 -18.31 14.10
C GLN A 5 -12.07 -17.17 13.11
N ALA A 6 -13.02 -16.95 12.19
CA ALA A 6 -12.96 -15.83 11.25
C ALA A 6 -12.96 -14.47 11.97
N LEU A 7 -13.80 -14.32 12.98
CA LEU A 7 -13.86 -13.11 13.79
C LEU A 7 -12.55 -12.87 14.55
N LEU A 8 -11.98 -13.92 15.16
CA LEU A 8 -10.70 -13.85 15.86
C LEU A 8 -9.58 -13.38 14.93
N LEU A 9 -9.45 -14.00 13.75
CA LEU A 9 -8.45 -13.63 12.76
C LEU A 9 -8.66 -12.20 12.24
N GLY A 10 -9.90 -11.78 12.03
CA GLY A 10 -10.23 -10.41 11.64
C GLY A 10 -9.84 -9.37 12.70
N VAL A 11 -10.04 -9.67 13.99
CA VAL A 11 -9.61 -8.80 15.09
C VAL A 11 -8.09 -8.72 15.16
N VAL A 12 -7.41 -9.85 15.05
CA VAL A 12 -5.93 -9.89 15.05
C VAL A 12 -5.39 -9.09 13.87
N GLN A 13 -5.93 -9.28 12.66
CA GLN A 13 -5.57 -8.51 11.48
C GLN A 13 -5.76 -7.00 11.74
N GLY A 14 -6.93 -6.60 12.25
CA GLY A 14 -7.22 -5.20 12.54
C GLY A 14 -6.24 -4.56 13.53
N ILE A 15 -5.83 -5.28 14.56
CA ILE A 15 -4.87 -4.77 15.55
C ILE A 15 -3.45 -4.71 14.96
N THR A 16 -3.02 -5.79 14.30
CA THR A 16 -1.63 -5.91 13.80
C THR A 16 -1.35 -5.07 12.57
N GLU A 17 -2.37 -4.70 11.79
CA GLU A 17 -2.22 -3.80 10.65
C GLU A 17 -1.90 -2.36 11.07
N PHE A 18 -2.39 -1.92 12.23
CA PHE A 18 -2.08 -0.58 12.76
C PHE A 18 -0.78 -0.53 13.57
N LEU A 19 -0.25 -1.67 13.96
CA LEU A 19 1.04 -1.76 14.63
C LEU A 19 2.15 -2.03 13.60
N PRO A 20 3.38 -1.53 13.81
CA PRO A 20 4.50 -1.78 12.90
C PRO A 20 5.05 -3.22 13.10
N VAL A 21 4.17 -4.22 13.00
CA VAL A 21 4.47 -5.66 13.13
C VAL A 21 3.88 -6.39 11.93
N SER A 22 4.46 -7.54 11.59
CA SER A 22 3.94 -8.34 10.46
C SER A 22 2.57 -8.93 10.80
N SER A 23 1.50 -8.43 10.17
CA SER A 23 0.14 -8.97 10.33
C SER A 23 0.04 -10.41 9.82
N SER A 24 0.64 -10.71 8.67
CA SER A 24 0.68 -12.06 8.10
C SER A 24 1.39 -13.07 9.01
N GLY A 25 2.48 -12.66 9.67
CA GLY A 25 3.17 -13.50 10.64
C GLY A 25 2.29 -13.84 11.87
N HIS A 26 1.56 -12.85 12.39
CA HIS A 26 0.64 -13.07 13.51
C HIS A 26 -0.55 -13.96 13.12
N LEU A 27 -1.11 -13.77 11.93
CA LEU A 27 -2.17 -14.64 11.42
C LEU A 27 -1.68 -16.09 11.32
N ALA A 28 -0.52 -16.32 10.71
CA ALA A 28 0.06 -17.66 10.57
C ALA A 28 0.29 -18.33 11.93
N ILE A 29 0.79 -17.61 12.94
CA ILE A 29 0.96 -18.15 14.30
C ILE A 29 -0.39 -18.56 14.90
N ILE A 30 -1.41 -17.73 14.78
CA ILE A 30 -2.74 -18.01 15.34
C ILE A 30 -3.43 -19.13 14.58
N GLU A 31 -3.34 -19.18 13.27
CA GLU A 31 -3.86 -20.26 12.44
C GLU A 31 -3.27 -21.61 12.88
N ASN A 32 -1.94 -21.67 13.06
CA ASN A 32 -1.25 -22.86 13.55
C ASN A 32 -1.64 -23.24 14.99
N LEU A 33 -1.67 -22.27 15.90
CA LEU A 33 -1.97 -22.51 17.32
C LEU A 33 -3.39 -23.06 17.51
N PHE A 34 -4.35 -22.55 16.77
CA PHE A 34 -5.76 -22.97 16.85
C PHE A 34 -6.13 -24.02 15.82
N LYS A 35 -5.16 -24.53 15.03
CA LYS A 35 -5.36 -25.52 13.96
C LYS A 35 -6.51 -25.10 13.03
N ILE A 36 -6.47 -23.83 12.60
CA ILE A 36 -7.48 -23.28 11.70
C ILE A 36 -7.10 -23.66 10.28
N GLU A 37 -7.81 -24.64 9.71
CA GLU A 37 -7.67 -24.96 8.30
C GLU A 37 -8.41 -23.91 7.45
N THR A 38 -7.64 -23.11 6.73
CA THR A 38 -8.15 -22.14 5.77
C THR A 38 -8.05 -22.72 4.36
N ASP A 39 -9.02 -23.56 3.96
CA ASP A 39 -9.09 -24.07 2.58
C ASP A 39 -9.10 -22.95 1.52
N THR A 40 -9.47 -21.73 1.93
CA THR A 40 -9.52 -20.51 1.12
C THR A 40 -8.50 -19.47 1.56
N GLY A 41 -7.35 -19.88 2.11
CA GLY A 41 -6.40 -19.01 2.81
C GLY A 41 -6.08 -17.69 2.10
N LEU A 42 -5.77 -17.73 0.80
CA LEU A 42 -5.47 -16.53 0.03
C LEU A 42 -6.68 -15.58 -0.07
N LEU A 43 -7.86 -16.12 -0.36
CA LEU A 43 -9.09 -15.32 -0.51
C LEU A 43 -9.52 -14.72 0.82
N PHE A 44 -9.48 -15.49 1.90
CA PHE A 44 -9.81 -15.00 3.23
C PHE A 44 -8.85 -13.89 3.67
N ASN A 45 -7.53 -14.10 3.54
CA ASN A 45 -6.53 -13.10 3.86
C ASN A 45 -6.72 -11.81 3.05
N THR A 46 -7.07 -11.93 1.77
CA THR A 46 -7.37 -10.76 0.94
C THR A 46 -8.60 -10.00 1.46
N ILE A 47 -9.66 -10.70 1.85
CA ILE A 47 -10.90 -10.07 2.35
C ILE A 47 -10.64 -9.31 3.67
N ILE A 48 -9.90 -9.90 4.62
CA ILE A 48 -9.62 -9.21 5.89
C ILE A 48 -8.71 -7.99 5.69
N HIS A 49 -7.76 -8.04 4.75
CA HIS A 49 -6.96 -6.86 4.37
C HIS A 49 -7.81 -5.77 3.70
N LEU A 50 -8.77 -6.14 2.84
CA LEU A 50 -9.74 -5.18 2.30
C LEU A 50 -10.61 -4.55 3.39
N GLY A 51 -10.97 -5.33 4.43
CA GLY A 51 -11.68 -4.82 5.60
C GLY A 51 -10.89 -3.75 6.36
N THR A 52 -9.61 -3.99 6.62
CA THR A 52 -8.74 -3.00 7.27
C THR A 52 -8.50 -1.78 6.40
N LEU A 53 -8.33 -1.96 5.09
CA LEU A 53 -8.22 -0.85 4.14
C LEU A 53 -9.49 0.03 4.15
N ALA A 54 -10.68 -0.58 4.13
CA ALA A 54 -11.95 0.13 4.23
C ALA A 54 -12.05 0.91 5.55
N ALA A 55 -11.65 0.31 6.67
CA ALA A 55 -11.62 0.97 7.98
C ALA A 55 -10.71 2.21 7.97
N ILE A 56 -9.52 2.12 7.37
CA ILE A 56 -8.60 3.25 7.19
C ILE A 56 -9.24 4.36 6.37
N PHE A 57 -9.87 4.03 5.24
CA PHE A 57 -10.55 5.02 4.40
C PHE A 57 -11.70 5.73 5.13
N ILE A 58 -12.45 5.02 5.97
CA ILE A 58 -13.54 5.61 6.76
C ILE A 58 -12.97 6.51 7.86
N ALA A 59 -12.00 6.01 8.63
CA ALA A 59 -11.41 6.72 9.76
C ALA A 59 -10.67 7.99 9.32
N PHE A 60 -9.87 7.91 8.26
CA PHE A 60 -9.05 9.00 7.76
C PHE A 60 -9.60 9.66 6.48
N ARG A 61 -10.90 9.56 6.24
CA ARG A 61 -11.56 10.06 5.02
C ARG A 61 -11.20 11.49 4.62
N GLN A 62 -11.02 12.38 5.60
CA GLN A 62 -10.70 13.78 5.34
C GLN A 62 -9.25 13.96 4.86
N ASP A 63 -8.31 13.22 5.48
CA ASP A 63 -6.90 13.28 5.11
C ASP A 63 -6.64 12.58 3.78
N VAL A 64 -7.28 11.43 3.56
CA VAL A 64 -7.25 10.73 2.28
C VAL A 64 -7.80 11.61 1.15
N LYS A 65 -8.95 12.28 1.38
CA LYS A 65 -9.51 13.21 0.41
C LYS A 65 -8.56 14.37 0.09
N LYS A 66 -7.95 14.99 1.11
CA LYS A 66 -6.97 16.07 0.92
C LYS A 66 -5.74 15.57 0.17
N LEU A 67 -5.22 14.39 0.55
CA LEU A 67 -4.06 13.78 -0.09
C LEU A 67 -4.31 13.53 -1.58
N LEU A 68 -5.46 12.95 -1.93
CA LEU A 68 -5.83 12.68 -3.33
C LEU A 68 -6.01 13.98 -4.13
N LEU A 69 -6.74 14.96 -3.59
CA LEU A 69 -6.97 16.25 -4.26
C LEU A 69 -5.67 17.01 -4.49
N GLU A 70 -4.81 17.10 -3.48
CA GLU A 70 -3.51 17.78 -3.61
C GLU A 70 -2.53 16.98 -4.48
N GLY A 71 -2.65 15.65 -4.48
CA GLY A 71 -1.93 14.77 -5.39
C GLY A 71 -2.29 15.04 -6.85
N CYS A 72 -3.58 15.09 -7.18
CA CYS A 72 -4.04 15.42 -8.53
C CYS A 72 -3.56 16.81 -8.98
N LYS A 73 -3.62 17.81 -8.08
CA LYS A 73 -3.09 19.15 -8.38
C LYS A 73 -1.58 19.13 -8.63
N SER A 74 -0.81 18.32 -7.86
CA SER A 74 0.63 18.17 -8.07
C SER A 74 0.95 17.58 -9.43
N LEU A 75 0.23 16.54 -9.84
CA LEU A 75 0.39 15.93 -11.16
C LEU A 75 0.05 16.91 -12.28
N TYR A 76 -1.03 17.69 -12.13
CA TYR A 76 -1.40 18.73 -13.08
C TYR A 76 -0.32 19.83 -13.18
N ASP A 77 0.26 20.27 -12.07
CA ASP A 77 1.32 21.28 -12.05
C ASP A 77 2.63 20.74 -12.65
N ILE A 78 2.94 19.44 -12.42
CA ILE A 78 4.08 18.77 -13.08
C ILE A 78 3.86 18.76 -14.60
N TYR A 79 2.69 18.33 -15.05
CA TYR A 79 2.36 18.34 -16.50
C TYR A 79 2.48 19.75 -17.10
N GLY A 80 1.94 20.77 -16.42
CA GLY A 80 2.06 22.17 -16.84
C GLY A 80 3.51 22.66 -16.89
N ASN A 81 4.36 22.23 -15.95
CA ASN A 81 5.78 22.58 -15.95
C ASN A 81 6.53 21.88 -17.10
N VAL A 82 6.17 20.66 -17.45
CA VAL A 82 6.72 19.97 -18.63
C VAL A 82 6.35 20.74 -19.92
N GLN A 83 5.11 21.16 -20.07
CA GLN A 83 4.70 22.00 -21.20
C GLN A 83 5.48 23.34 -21.23
N THR A 84 5.63 23.96 -20.06
CA THR A 84 6.40 25.21 -19.92
C THR A 84 7.85 25.00 -20.32
N TYR A 85 8.45 23.87 -19.97
CA TYR A 85 9.82 23.53 -20.36
C TYR A 85 9.96 23.44 -21.89
N PHE A 86 9.05 22.72 -22.57
CA PHE A 86 9.08 22.63 -24.01
C PHE A 86 8.80 23.99 -24.70
N HIS A 87 7.88 24.78 -24.14
CA HIS A 87 7.59 26.13 -24.64
C HIS A 87 8.80 27.04 -24.55
N ASN A 88 9.45 27.10 -23.38
CA ASN A 88 10.63 27.93 -23.14
C ASN A 88 11.85 27.50 -23.97
N LYS A 89 11.90 26.22 -24.38
CA LYS A 89 12.96 25.72 -25.26
C LYS A 89 12.79 26.19 -26.72
N HIS A 90 11.55 26.44 -27.15
CA HIS A 90 11.25 26.81 -28.53
C HIS A 90 10.93 28.31 -28.72
N HIS A 91 10.63 29.04 -27.66
CA HIS A 91 10.27 30.46 -27.71
C HIS A 91 11.17 31.28 -26.77
N GLN A 92 11.40 32.55 -27.19
CA GLN A 92 12.23 33.50 -26.39
C GLN A 92 11.47 34.05 -25.17
N ASP A 93 10.14 33.88 -25.09
CA ASP A 93 9.33 34.32 -23.96
C ASP A 93 9.33 33.26 -22.84
N ALA A 94 10.15 33.47 -21.81
CA ALA A 94 10.27 32.55 -20.69
C ALA A 94 9.06 32.60 -19.76
N LYS A 95 8.24 31.55 -19.73
CA LYS A 95 7.16 31.34 -18.76
C LYS A 95 7.73 30.85 -17.43
N ARG A 96 7.10 31.30 -16.31
CA ARG A 96 7.51 30.85 -14.97
C ARG A 96 6.99 29.45 -14.66
N TYR A 97 7.85 28.64 -14.03
CA TYR A 97 7.44 27.32 -13.53
C TYR A 97 6.57 27.45 -12.29
N LYS A 98 5.59 26.56 -12.19
CA LYS A 98 4.74 26.45 -11.00
C LYS A 98 5.46 25.70 -9.89
N LYS A 99 5.26 26.15 -8.65
CA LYS A 99 5.80 25.47 -7.46
C LYS A 99 5.01 24.18 -7.20
N ILE A 100 5.64 23.04 -7.40
CA ILE A 100 5.01 21.70 -7.25
C ILE A 100 4.70 21.44 -5.78
N ILE A 101 5.69 21.62 -4.88
CA ILE A 101 5.54 21.39 -3.45
C ILE A 101 5.10 22.70 -2.79
N SER A 102 3.80 22.87 -2.61
CA SER A 102 3.22 24.07 -1.98
C SER A 102 2.73 23.81 -0.55
N ASN A 103 2.45 22.55 -0.18
CA ASN A 103 1.97 22.15 1.14
C ASN A 103 2.45 20.74 1.53
N ASN A 104 2.21 20.37 2.81
CA ASN A 104 2.66 19.09 3.35
C ASN A 104 1.96 17.88 2.69
N TYR A 105 0.71 18.01 2.28
CA TYR A 105 -0.02 16.91 1.58
C TYR A 105 0.59 16.63 0.21
N ARG A 106 0.98 17.67 -0.55
CA ARG A 106 1.69 17.49 -1.83
C ARG A 106 3.04 16.83 -1.64
N LYS A 107 3.80 17.27 -0.61
CA LYS A 107 5.08 16.65 -0.25
C LYS A 107 4.88 15.17 0.09
N LEU A 108 3.90 14.86 0.95
CA LEU A 108 3.59 13.49 1.34
C LEU A 108 3.19 12.62 0.14
N PHE A 109 2.28 13.13 -0.70
CA PHE A 109 1.86 12.43 -1.91
C PHE A 109 3.04 12.07 -2.83
N LEU A 110 3.91 13.04 -3.11
CA LEU A 110 5.08 12.83 -3.97
C LEU A 110 6.07 11.83 -3.34
N LEU A 111 6.30 11.91 -2.02
CA LEU A 111 7.15 10.95 -1.33
C LEU A 111 6.58 9.53 -1.40
N LEU A 112 5.28 9.37 -1.15
CA LEU A 112 4.60 8.07 -1.28
C LEU A 112 4.69 7.54 -2.71
N PHE A 113 4.43 8.38 -3.71
CA PHE A 113 4.51 8.00 -5.11
C PHE A 113 5.92 7.54 -5.50
N ILE A 114 6.95 8.32 -5.14
CA ILE A 114 8.34 8.00 -5.45
C ILE A 114 8.80 6.74 -4.72
N SER A 115 8.40 6.53 -3.46
CA SER A 115 8.79 5.33 -2.69
C SER A 115 8.07 4.06 -3.20
N THR A 116 6.90 4.18 -3.79
CA THR A 116 6.16 3.04 -4.34
C THR A 116 6.82 2.46 -5.60
N ILE A 117 7.47 3.31 -6.42
CA ILE A 117 8.10 2.87 -7.67
C ILE A 117 9.18 1.78 -7.44
N PRO A 118 10.23 2.01 -6.61
CA PRO A 118 11.24 0.98 -6.37
C PRO A 118 10.66 -0.27 -5.69
N THR A 119 9.69 -0.10 -4.79
CA THR A 119 9.03 -1.22 -4.11
C THR A 119 8.25 -2.10 -5.11
N ALA A 120 7.49 -1.49 -6.01
CA ALA A 120 6.75 -2.19 -7.05
C ALA A 120 7.71 -2.91 -8.02
N PHE A 121 8.80 -2.24 -8.42
CA PHE A 121 9.79 -2.80 -9.32
C PHE A 121 10.50 -4.01 -8.69
N LEU A 122 10.97 -3.89 -7.45
CA LEU A 122 11.60 -4.98 -6.71
C LEU A 122 10.62 -6.11 -6.41
N GLY A 123 9.38 -5.80 -6.04
CA GLY A 123 8.33 -6.78 -5.82
C GLY A 123 8.04 -7.62 -7.06
N PHE A 124 7.97 -6.98 -8.22
CA PHE A 124 7.77 -7.67 -9.49
C PHE A 124 8.98 -8.55 -9.87
N LEU A 125 10.21 -8.04 -9.71
CA LEU A 125 11.43 -8.80 -10.04
C LEU A 125 11.68 -9.98 -9.11
N LEU A 126 11.34 -9.86 -7.83
CA LEU A 126 11.63 -10.87 -6.81
C LEU A 126 10.42 -11.77 -6.50
N GLN A 127 9.31 -11.61 -7.19
CA GLN A 127 8.07 -12.36 -6.98
C GLN A 127 8.32 -13.87 -6.94
N ASP A 128 8.95 -14.42 -7.96
CA ASP A 128 9.22 -15.87 -8.07
C ASP A 128 10.18 -16.37 -6.99
N PHE A 129 11.17 -15.55 -6.64
CA PHE A 129 12.13 -15.88 -5.59
C PHE A 129 11.45 -15.89 -4.21
N VAL A 130 10.61 -14.92 -3.92
CA VAL A 130 9.87 -14.82 -2.65
C VAL A 130 8.88 -15.98 -2.52
N GLU A 131 8.18 -16.34 -3.61
CA GLU A 131 7.26 -17.47 -3.61
C GLU A 131 7.98 -18.80 -3.37
N GLN A 132 9.13 -19.03 -3.99
CA GLN A 132 9.94 -20.23 -3.76
C GLN A 132 10.53 -20.27 -2.34
N ALA A 133 11.03 -19.14 -1.84
CA ALA A 133 11.55 -19.04 -0.49
C ALA A 133 10.44 -19.26 0.56
N GLY A 134 9.24 -18.70 0.32
CA GLY A 134 8.08 -18.90 1.18
C GLY A 134 7.66 -20.37 1.28
N LYS A 135 7.61 -21.08 0.17
CA LYS A 135 7.30 -22.50 0.14
C LYS A 135 8.35 -23.35 0.89
N ASN A 136 9.63 -22.99 0.78
CA ASN A 136 10.71 -23.70 1.47
C ASN A 136 10.77 -23.40 2.99
N LEU A 137 10.35 -22.20 3.42
CA LEU A 137 10.30 -21.80 4.83
C LEU A 137 9.03 -22.29 5.55
N LEU A 138 7.92 -22.40 4.81
CA LEU A 138 6.64 -22.88 5.36
C LEU A 138 6.58 -24.40 5.48
N ALA A 139 7.25 -25.13 4.60
CA ALA A 139 7.26 -26.60 4.63
C ALA A 139 7.81 -27.17 5.94
N PRO A 140 8.97 -26.72 6.51
CA PRO A 140 9.45 -27.20 7.81
C PRO A 140 8.72 -26.59 9.01
N ALA A 141 7.96 -25.51 8.85
CA ALA A 141 7.16 -24.92 9.92
C ALA A 141 5.78 -25.58 10.07
N MET A 142 5.38 -26.40 9.11
CA MET A 142 4.11 -27.13 9.08
C MET A 142 4.26 -28.63 9.38
N GLY A 143 5.47 -29.14 9.64
CA GLY A 143 5.80 -30.55 9.95
C GLY A 143 5.89 -30.85 11.42
#